data_710267532857f4104a34979e814c201a
#
_entry.id   710267532857f4104a34979e814c201a
#
_cell.length_a   1.000
_cell.length_b   1.000
_cell.length_c   1.000
_cell.angle_alpha   90.00
_cell.angle_beta   90.00
_cell.angle_gamma   90.00
#
_symmetry.space_group_name_H-M   'P 1'
#
loop_
_entity.id
_entity.type
_entity.pdbx_description
1 polymer ?
#
loop_
_entity_poly.entity_id
_entity_poly.type
_entity_poly.pdbx_seq_one_letter_code
_entity_poly.pdbx_strand_id
1 'polypeptide(L)'
;MSLIAPVEDGKIQETTSQSSLKNTSKASNDGMDKDAFLQLLVAQMKYQDPLEPTSNTEYISQYAQFSQVEQMQNMAGSVDLQRASSLVGQQVYVKTTTSAGDTKYVQGKVDYVVYENGKAYLSINESLYSLEDLDTVADKDYLDAYDKATEFVTQLRKLRGVNRIDMTDAESIEELQKTYEEMNEYEKSFVASEVVAELNAYINRLEEVKKAAGMETKEE
;
A
#
# COMPACT_ATOMS: atom_id res chain seq x y z
N MET A 1 -0.47 -14.61 -11.13
CA MET A 1 -1.44 -15.47 -10.40
C MET A 1 -2.85 -15.11 -10.83
N SER A 2 -3.71 -16.08 -11.06
CA SER A 2 -5.06 -15.83 -11.57
C SER A 2 -5.92 -15.16 -10.51
N LEU A 3 -6.50 -14.00 -10.86
CA LEU A 3 -7.48 -13.27 -10.04
C LEU A 3 -8.85 -13.97 -9.95
N ILE A 4 -8.95 -15.17 -10.53
CA ILE A 4 -10.18 -15.97 -10.53
C ILE A 4 -9.95 -17.08 -9.53
N ALA A 5 -10.78 -17.13 -8.47
CA ALA A 5 -10.77 -18.25 -7.55
C ALA A 5 -10.92 -19.54 -8.37
N PRO A 6 -10.07 -20.56 -8.16
CA PRO A 6 -10.13 -21.79 -8.91
C PRO A 6 -11.50 -22.44 -8.69
N VAL A 7 -12.15 -22.83 -9.78
CA VAL A 7 -13.41 -23.56 -9.76
C VAL A 7 -13.09 -25.05 -9.95
N GLU A 8 -13.31 -25.84 -8.93
CA GLU A 8 -13.19 -27.29 -8.98
C GLU A 8 -14.57 -27.91 -8.77
N ASP A 9 -15.00 -28.79 -9.65
CA ASP A 9 -16.36 -29.43 -9.65
C ASP A 9 -17.53 -28.44 -9.61
N GLY A 10 -17.42 -27.31 -10.29
CA GLY A 10 -18.47 -26.28 -10.36
C GLY A 10 -18.67 -25.48 -9.09
N LYS A 11 -17.77 -25.58 -8.10
CA LYS A 11 -17.75 -24.77 -6.88
C LYS A 11 -16.52 -23.87 -6.84
N ILE A 12 -16.75 -22.61 -6.50
CA ILE A 12 -15.66 -21.64 -6.28
C ILE A 12 -14.92 -22.07 -5.01
N GLN A 13 -13.64 -22.38 -5.13
CA GLN A 13 -12.76 -22.63 -3.98
C GLN A 13 -12.44 -21.27 -3.31
N GLU A 14 -12.79 -21.15 -2.03
CA GLU A 14 -12.50 -19.94 -1.27
C GLU A 14 -10.99 -19.81 -1.01
N THR A 15 -10.41 -18.67 -1.34
CA THR A 15 -9.01 -18.38 -0.99
C THR A 15 -8.86 -18.21 0.52
N THR A 16 -7.66 -18.46 1.04
CA THR A 16 -7.34 -18.31 2.48
C THR A 16 -7.72 -16.93 3.03
N SER A 17 -7.66 -15.90 2.17
CA SER A 17 -8.04 -14.53 2.49
C SER A 17 -9.54 -14.35 2.74
N GLN A 18 -10.39 -15.10 2.02
CA GLN A 18 -11.86 -15.04 2.17
C GLN A 18 -12.36 -15.81 3.40
N SER A 19 -11.66 -16.85 3.80
CA SER A 19 -12.06 -17.65 4.99
C SER A 19 -11.81 -16.90 6.30
N SER A 20 -10.87 -15.93 6.33
CA SER A 20 -10.57 -15.13 7.53
C SER A 20 -11.71 -14.16 7.88
N LEU A 21 -12.52 -13.73 6.91
CA LEU A 21 -13.62 -12.78 7.12
C LEU A 21 -14.93 -13.46 7.57
N LYS A 22 -15.12 -14.74 7.28
CA LYS A 22 -16.36 -15.47 7.64
C LYS A 22 -16.59 -15.62 9.14
N ASN A 23 -15.57 -15.49 9.96
CA ASN A 23 -15.70 -15.66 11.42
C ASN A 23 -16.20 -14.41 12.18
N THR A 24 -16.46 -13.30 11.48
CA THR A 24 -16.85 -12.03 12.13
C THR A 24 -18.27 -11.56 11.82
N SER A 25 -19.01 -12.26 10.95
CA SER A 25 -20.36 -11.82 10.58
C SER A 25 -21.40 -12.18 11.63
N LYS A 26 -21.56 -11.30 12.61
CA LYS A 26 -22.82 -11.13 13.32
C LYS A 26 -23.62 -10.07 12.54
N ALA A 27 -24.62 -10.52 11.76
CA ALA A 27 -25.51 -9.65 11.02
C ALA A 27 -26.12 -8.62 11.97
N SER A 28 -25.86 -7.34 11.75
CA SER A 28 -26.60 -6.26 12.38
C SER A 28 -27.98 -6.16 11.72
N ASN A 29 -29.01 -6.20 12.54
CA ASN A 29 -30.42 -6.24 12.17
C ASN A 29 -30.98 -4.81 11.93
N ASP A 30 -30.15 -3.89 11.44
CA ASP A 30 -30.44 -2.44 11.39
C ASP A 30 -31.61 -2.08 10.47
N GLY A 31 -31.82 -2.83 9.39
CA GLY A 31 -32.89 -2.54 8.44
C GLY A 31 -34.31 -2.84 8.97
N MET A 32 -34.45 -3.80 9.89
CA MET A 32 -35.75 -4.20 10.45
C MET A 32 -36.28 -3.22 11.51
N ASP A 33 -35.39 -2.52 12.21
CA ASP A 33 -35.79 -1.52 13.21
C ASP A 33 -36.44 -0.29 12.59
N LYS A 34 -36.00 0.12 11.41
CA LYS A 34 -36.53 1.30 10.70
C LYS A 34 -37.96 1.08 10.21
N ASP A 35 -38.22 -0.02 9.56
CA ASP A 35 -39.55 -0.34 9.02
C ASP A 35 -40.54 -0.63 10.15
N ALA A 36 -40.11 -1.33 11.20
CA ALA A 36 -40.91 -1.56 12.40
C ALA A 36 -41.25 -0.24 13.12
N PHE A 37 -40.29 0.68 13.22
CA PHE A 37 -40.52 2.00 13.82
C PHE A 37 -41.53 2.84 13.00
N LEU A 38 -41.39 2.88 11.68
CA LEU A 38 -42.34 3.60 10.81
C LEU A 38 -43.74 2.99 10.87
N GLN A 39 -43.90 1.69 10.95
CA GLN A 39 -45.18 1.03 11.15
C GLN A 39 -45.81 1.38 12.50
N LEU A 40 -45.01 1.43 13.57
CA LEU A 40 -45.43 1.82 14.90
C LEU A 40 -45.89 3.28 14.95
N LEU A 41 -45.16 4.17 14.28
CA LEU A 41 -45.51 5.58 14.16
C LEU A 41 -46.85 5.78 13.41
N VAL A 42 -47.02 5.07 12.27
CA VAL A 42 -48.26 5.12 11.51
C VAL A 42 -49.47 4.57 12.33
N ALA A 43 -49.23 3.50 13.08
CA ALA A 43 -50.24 2.93 13.95
C ALA A 43 -50.62 3.89 15.08
N GLN A 44 -49.64 4.59 15.70
CA GLN A 44 -49.90 5.58 16.73
C GLN A 44 -50.63 6.79 16.18
N MET A 45 -50.23 7.32 15.00
CA MET A 45 -50.97 8.44 14.36
C MET A 45 -52.44 8.08 14.05
N LYS A 46 -52.74 6.83 13.78
CA LYS A 46 -54.09 6.39 13.47
C LYS A 46 -55.01 6.31 14.69
N TYR A 47 -54.44 6.16 15.90
CA TYR A 47 -55.18 5.97 17.15
C TYR A 47 -55.02 7.13 18.15
N GLN A 48 -54.29 8.22 17.80
CA GLN A 48 -54.15 9.39 18.69
C GLN A 48 -55.34 10.33 18.62
N ASP A 49 -55.68 10.90 19.80
CA ASP A 49 -56.66 11.95 19.93
C ASP A 49 -56.05 13.27 19.38
N PRO A 50 -56.70 13.96 18.44
CA PRO A 50 -56.20 15.20 17.85
C PRO A 50 -56.04 16.37 18.84
N LEU A 51 -56.55 16.28 20.07
CA LEU A 51 -56.52 17.36 21.07
C LEU A 51 -55.36 17.29 22.07
N GLU A 52 -54.63 16.16 22.14
CA GLU A 52 -53.42 16.03 22.98
C GLU A 52 -52.25 15.39 22.19
N PRO A 53 -51.49 16.15 21.42
CA PRO A 53 -50.32 15.64 20.74
C PRO A 53 -49.21 15.45 21.77
N THR A 54 -49.08 14.25 22.34
CA THR A 54 -48.02 13.91 23.29
C THR A 54 -46.71 13.58 22.60
N SER A 55 -45.64 14.12 23.16
CA SER A 55 -44.17 13.76 23.19
C SER A 55 -43.50 12.96 22.05
N ASN A 56 -44.19 12.69 20.93
CA ASN A 56 -43.58 11.94 19.80
C ASN A 56 -42.52 12.75 19.02
N THR A 57 -42.53 14.08 19.15
CA THR A 57 -41.60 14.97 18.44
C THR A 57 -40.16 14.73 18.87
N GLU A 58 -39.96 14.39 20.14
CA GLU A 58 -38.63 14.13 20.69
C GLU A 58 -38.06 12.78 20.15
N TYR A 59 -38.90 11.76 20.09
CA TYR A 59 -38.53 10.45 19.48
C TYR A 59 -38.26 10.58 17.98
N ILE A 60 -39.06 11.33 17.24
CA ILE A 60 -38.86 11.60 15.82
C ILE A 60 -37.53 12.35 15.62
N SER A 61 -37.21 13.33 16.48
CA SER A 61 -35.95 14.07 16.43
C SER A 61 -34.73 13.16 16.70
N GLN A 62 -34.83 12.31 17.71
CA GLN A 62 -33.76 11.31 18.00
C GLN A 62 -33.59 10.34 16.85
N TYR A 63 -34.68 9.84 16.28
CA TYR A 63 -34.63 8.95 15.12
C TYR A 63 -34.02 9.63 13.89
N ALA A 64 -34.38 10.89 13.62
CA ALA A 64 -33.76 11.65 12.52
C ALA A 64 -32.26 11.82 12.72
N GLN A 65 -31.81 12.02 13.97
CA GLN A 65 -30.39 12.08 14.30
C GLN A 65 -29.70 10.72 14.07
N PHE A 66 -30.31 9.60 14.48
CA PHE A 66 -29.77 8.27 14.20
C PHE A 66 -29.67 7.99 12.70
N SER A 67 -30.72 8.32 11.95
CA SER A 67 -30.73 8.15 10.49
C SER A 67 -29.69 9.01 9.79
N GLN A 68 -29.40 10.22 10.30
CA GLN A 68 -28.29 11.05 9.80
C GLN A 68 -26.92 10.40 10.06
N VAL A 69 -26.72 9.87 11.27
CA VAL A 69 -25.47 9.18 11.63
C VAL A 69 -25.28 7.93 10.74
N GLU A 70 -26.32 7.14 10.53
CA GLU A 70 -26.28 5.98 9.63
C GLU A 70 -25.94 6.39 8.19
N GLN A 71 -26.56 7.46 7.66
CA GLN A 71 -26.22 7.98 6.34
C GLN A 71 -24.78 8.48 6.24
N MET A 72 -24.27 9.13 7.30
CA MET A 72 -22.87 9.54 7.37
C MET A 72 -21.93 8.34 7.38
N GLN A 73 -22.26 7.26 8.10
CA GLN A 73 -21.47 6.03 8.10
C GLN A 73 -21.47 5.36 6.72
N ASN A 74 -22.62 5.27 6.07
CA ASN A 74 -22.73 4.72 4.72
C ASN A 74 -21.95 5.56 3.70
N MET A 75 -21.98 6.88 3.83
CA MET A 75 -21.20 7.78 3.00
C MET A 75 -19.70 7.63 3.26
N ALA A 76 -19.28 7.56 4.52
CA ALA A 76 -17.89 7.31 4.89
C ALA A 76 -17.39 5.98 4.30
N GLY A 77 -18.17 4.89 4.43
CA GLY A 77 -17.86 3.61 3.82
C GLY A 77 -17.74 3.67 2.29
N SER A 78 -18.58 4.46 1.62
CA SER A 78 -18.47 4.65 0.17
C SER A 78 -17.20 5.40 -0.24
N VAL A 79 -16.81 6.41 0.55
CA VAL A 79 -15.56 7.15 0.35
C VAL A 79 -14.35 6.24 0.59
N ASP A 80 -14.40 5.42 1.64
CA ASP A 80 -13.33 4.46 1.95
C ASP A 80 -13.17 3.41 0.85
N LEU A 81 -14.28 2.91 0.29
CA LEU A 81 -14.23 2.00 -0.86
C LEU A 81 -13.60 2.68 -2.08
N GLN A 82 -13.98 3.91 -2.38
CA GLN A 82 -13.41 4.67 -3.50
C GLN A 82 -11.91 4.89 -3.30
N ARG A 83 -11.51 5.32 -2.10
CA ARG A 83 -10.12 5.49 -1.72
C ARG A 83 -9.34 4.18 -1.83
N ALA A 84 -9.87 3.10 -1.26
CA ALA A 84 -9.23 1.79 -1.33
C ALA A 84 -9.10 1.29 -2.78
N SER A 85 -10.13 1.47 -3.61
CA SER A 85 -10.12 1.05 -5.02
C SER A 85 -9.03 1.76 -5.82
N SER A 86 -8.71 3.02 -5.49
CA SER A 86 -7.62 3.77 -6.15
C SER A 86 -6.22 3.26 -5.78
N LEU A 87 -6.11 2.47 -4.71
CA LEU A 87 -4.84 1.88 -4.27
C LEU A 87 -4.49 0.58 -4.99
N VAL A 88 -5.43 -0.04 -5.73
CA VAL A 88 -5.16 -1.27 -6.47
C VAL A 88 -4.03 -1.05 -7.47
N GLY A 89 -3.00 -1.88 -7.37
CA GLY A 89 -1.80 -1.77 -8.18
C GLY A 89 -0.70 -0.89 -7.59
N GLN A 90 -1.00 -0.07 -6.56
CA GLN A 90 -0.02 0.77 -5.88
C GLN A 90 0.79 -0.02 -4.86
N GLN A 91 2.02 0.43 -4.60
CA GLN A 91 2.84 -0.03 -3.48
C GLN A 91 2.44 0.70 -2.21
N VAL A 92 2.18 -0.06 -1.16
CA VAL A 92 1.73 0.50 0.11
C VAL A 92 2.52 -0.08 1.28
N TYR A 93 2.53 0.69 2.37
CA TYR A 93 2.99 0.23 3.67
C TYR A 93 1.80 0.25 4.62
N VAL A 94 1.53 -0.87 5.26
CA VAL A 94 0.50 -0.98 6.29
C VAL A 94 1.16 -1.25 7.63
N LYS A 95 0.62 -0.59 8.65
CA LYS A 95 1.11 -0.69 10.02
C LYS A 95 0.31 -1.77 10.75
N THR A 96 0.97 -2.80 11.23
CA THR A 96 0.35 -3.86 12.02
C THR A 96 0.93 -3.93 13.43
N THR A 97 0.14 -4.41 14.37
CA THR A 97 0.61 -4.64 15.74
C THR A 97 0.78 -6.13 15.94
N THR A 98 1.96 -6.55 16.37
CA THR A 98 2.23 -7.95 16.70
C THR A 98 1.52 -8.35 17.99
N SER A 99 1.40 -9.64 18.25
CA SER A 99 0.84 -10.18 19.51
C SER A 99 1.62 -9.73 20.75
N ALA A 100 2.87 -9.28 20.59
CA ALA A 100 3.71 -8.73 21.66
C ALA A 100 3.51 -7.21 21.87
N GLY A 101 2.68 -6.56 21.03
CA GLY A 101 2.44 -5.11 21.08
C GLY A 101 3.40 -4.27 20.24
N ASP A 102 4.35 -4.90 19.55
CA ASP A 102 5.31 -4.19 18.71
C ASP A 102 4.67 -3.78 17.37
N THR A 103 5.04 -2.60 16.89
CA THR A 103 4.65 -2.14 15.55
C THR A 103 5.50 -2.81 14.48
N LYS A 104 4.85 -3.40 13.49
CA LYS A 104 5.47 -3.96 12.30
C LYS A 104 4.88 -3.29 11.05
N TYR A 105 5.71 -2.96 10.08
CA TYR A 105 5.29 -2.51 8.77
C TYR A 105 5.32 -3.66 7.78
N VAL A 106 4.26 -3.79 7.00
CA VAL A 106 4.18 -4.73 5.89
C VAL A 106 4.14 -3.92 4.61
N GLN A 107 5.11 -4.14 3.74
CA GLN A 107 5.19 -3.53 2.41
C GLN A 107 4.69 -4.52 1.37
N GLY A 108 3.96 -4.02 0.40
CA GLY A 108 3.57 -4.81 -0.77
C GLY A 108 2.65 -4.04 -1.70
N LYS A 109 2.42 -4.66 -2.85
CA LYS A 109 1.47 -4.17 -3.85
C LYS A 109 0.06 -4.56 -3.43
N VAL A 110 -0.89 -3.64 -3.60
CA VAL A 110 -2.31 -3.96 -3.41
C VAL A 110 -2.81 -4.76 -4.61
N ASP A 111 -3.16 -6.01 -4.39
CA ASP A 111 -3.66 -6.91 -5.45
C ASP A 111 -5.13 -6.64 -5.76
N TYR A 112 -5.95 -6.53 -4.73
CA TYR A 112 -7.38 -6.22 -4.81
C TYR A 112 -7.88 -5.63 -3.48
N VAL A 113 -9.13 -5.15 -3.50
CA VAL A 113 -9.81 -4.60 -2.33
C VAL A 113 -11.07 -5.38 -2.06
N VAL A 114 -11.33 -5.65 -0.79
CA VAL A 114 -12.59 -6.23 -0.31
C VAL A 114 -13.32 -5.20 0.53
N TYR A 115 -14.63 -5.09 0.31
CA TYR A 115 -15.49 -4.25 1.14
C TYR A 115 -16.50 -5.14 1.87
N GLU A 116 -16.40 -5.17 3.18
CA GLU A 116 -17.23 -6.03 4.02
C GLU A 116 -17.59 -5.32 5.33
N ASN A 117 -18.87 -5.42 5.72
CA ASN A 117 -19.40 -4.82 6.96
C ASN A 117 -19.11 -3.30 7.09
N GLY A 118 -19.20 -2.56 5.98
CA GLY A 118 -18.95 -1.12 5.95
C GLY A 118 -17.47 -0.72 6.03
N LYS A 119 -16.53 -1.67 5.92
CA LYS A 119 -15.08 -1.43 5.97
C LYS A 119 -14.38 -1.93 4.71
N ALA A 120 -13.36 -1.21 4.29
CA ALA A 120 -12.51 -1.60 3.17
C ALA A 120 -11.25 -2.32 3.69
N TYR A 121 -10.86 -3.38 3.00
CA TYR A 121 -9.66 -4.16 3.27
C TYR A 121 -8.80 -4.24 2.01
N LEU A 122 -7.50 -4.09 2.18
CA LEU A 122 -6.49 -4.19 1.13
C LEU A 122 -5.87 -5.59 1.15
N SER A 123 -5.84 -6.27 0.02
CA SER A 123 -5.09 -7.53 -0.13
C SER A 123 -3.65 -7.22 -0.49
N ILE A 124 -2.72 -7.61 0.36
CA ILE A 124 -1.27 -7.41 0.21
C ILE A 124 -0.57 -8.71 0.59
N ASN A 125 0.23 -9.29 -0.32
CA ASN A 125 0.95 -10.53 -0.06
C ASN A 125 0.02 -11.64 0.47
N GLU A 126 -1.14 -11.85 -0.19
CA GLU A 126 -2.14 -12.87 0.16
C GLU A 126 -2.81 -12.69 1.54
N SER A 127 -2.63 -11.54 2.19
CA SER A 127 -3.24 -11.20 3.48
C SER A 127 -4.09 -9.95 3.37
N LEU A 128 -5.16 -9.88 4.17
CA LEU A 128 -6.06 -8.73 4.21
C LEU A 128 -5.68 -7.80 5.37
N TYR A 129 -5.56 -6.52 5.05
CA TYR A 129 -5.28 -5.44 6.00
C TYR A 129 -6.37 -4.38 5.92
N SER A 130 -6.76 -3.83 7.06
CA SER A 130 -7.72 -2.73 7.08
C SER A 130 -7.16 -1.50 6.35
N LEU A 131 -8.04 -0.77 5.64
CA LEU A 131 -7.66 0.53 5.08
C LEU A 131 -7.23 1.52 6.19
N GLU A 132 -7.73 1.34 7.41
CA GLU A 132 -7.35 2.15 8.58
C GLU A 132 -5.87 1.96 8.98
N ASP A 133 -5.29 0.80 8.65
CA ASP A 133 -3.89 0.47 8.94
C ASP A 133 -2.92 0.97 7.87
N LEU A 134 -3.44 1.62 6.81
CA LEU A 134 -2.62 2.18 5.74
C LEU A 134 -1.77 3.34 6.30
N ASP A 135 -0.45 3.20 6.18
CA ASP A 135 0.51 4.22 6.62
C ASP A 135 0.99 5.07 5.43
N THR A 136 1.49 4.42 4.38
CA THR A 136 2.11 5.09 3.25
C THR A 136 1.67 4.48 1.93
N VAL A 137 1.50 5.33 0.93
CA VAL A 137 1.33 4.94 -0.48
C VAL A 137 2.55 5.44 -1.23
N ALA A 138 3.23 4.55 -1.95
CA ALA A 138 4.40 4.90 -2.73
C ALA A 138 4.20 4.54 -4.20
N ASP A 139 4.71 5.39 -5.06
CA ASP A 139 4.80 5.08 -6.49
C ASP A 139 5.85 4.00 -6.73
N LYS A 140 5.57 3.08 -7.65
CA LYS A 140 6.50 1.99 -7.97
C LYS A 140 7.80 2.50 -8.56
N ASP A 141 7.73 3.47 -9.47
CA ASP A 141 8.91 3.99 -10.14
C ASP A 141 9.82 4.73 -9.17
N TYR A 142 9.22 5.39 -8.16
CA TYR A 142 9.96 5.99 -7.04
C TYR A 142 10.75 4.94 -6.24
N LEU A 143 10.07 3.84 -5.85
CA LEU A 143 10.73 2.79 -5.07
C LEU A 143 11.81 2.07 -5.88
N ASP A 144 11.53 1.73 -7.14
CA ASP A 144 12.49 1.09 -8.02
C ASP A 144 13.75 1.98 -8.22
N ALA A 145 13.57 3.28 -8.40
CA ALA A 145 14.67 4.23 -8.53
C ALA A 145 15.48 4.37 -7.23
N TYR A 146 14.80 4.44 -6.09
CA TYR A 146 15.44 4.49 -4.78
C TYR A 146 16.24 3.23 -4.47
N ASP A 147 15.66 2.06 -4.72
CA ASP A 147 16.31 0.77 -4.48
C ASP A 147 17.55 0.60 -5.37
N LYS A 148 17.42 0.94 -6.66
CA LYS A 148 18.53 0.87 -7.62
C LYS A 148 19.69 1.82 -7.23
N ALA A 149 19.37 3.04 -6.83
CA ALA A 149 20.37 3.99 -6.36
C ALA A 149 21.03 3.51 -5.06
N THR A 150 20.26 2.96 -4.13
CA THR A 150 20.77 2.42 -2.85
C THR A 150 21.67 1.21 -3.08
N GLU A 151 21.31 0.31 -4.00
CA GLU A 151 22.13 -0.83 -4.37
C GLU A 151 23.44 -0.37 -5.01
N PHE A 152 23.39 0.57 -5.95
CA PHE A 152 24.54 1.17 -6.57
C PHE A 152 25.51 1.76 -5.52
N VAL A 153 25.03 2.57 -4.61
CA VAL A 153 25.85 3.17 -3.52
C VAL A 153 26.46 2.07 -2.64
N THR A 154 25.66 1.04 -2.35
CA THR A 154 26.13 -0.08 -1.52
C THR A 154 27.25 -0.85 -2.20
N GLN A 155 27.16 -1.07 -3.50
CA GLN A 155 28.20 -1.75 -4.26
C GLN A 155 29.46 -0.88 -4.39
N LEU A 156 29.32 0.40 -4.66
CA LEU A 156 30.44 1.35 -4.71
C LEU A 156 31.23 1.35 -3.38
N ARG A 157 30.52 1.35 -2.25
CA ARG A 157 31.15 1.33 -0.91
C ARG A 157 31.82 0.01 -0.53
N LYS A 158 31.58 -1.08 -1.27
CA LYS A 158 32.30 -2.35 -1.10
C LYS A 158 33.68 -2.32 -1.75
N LEU A 159 33.94 -1.40 -2.68
CA LEU A 159 35.24 -1.24 -3.29
C LEU A 159 36.30 -0.84 -2.24
N ARG A 160 37.52 -1.26 -2.48
CA ARG A 160 38.66 -0.79 -1.72
C ARG A 160 38.83 0.71 -1.95
N GLY A 161 39.41 1.44 -0.99
CA GLY A 161 39.63 2.88 -1.16
C GLY A 161 40.38 3.20 -2.46
N VAL A 162 40.03 4.29 -3.13
CA VAL A 162 40.53 4.69 -4.48
C VAL A 162 42.03 4.50 -4.67
N ASN A 163 42.85 4.82 -3.66
CA ASN A 163 44.31 4.67 -3.72
C ASN A 163 44.81 3.22 -3.62
N ARG A 164 43.93 2.25 -3.37
CA ARG A 164 44.28 0.85 -3.16
C ARG A 164 43.77 -0.08 -4.27
N ILE A 165 43.09 0.48 -5.28
CA ILE A 165 42.60 -0.30 -6.40
C ILE A 165 43.74 -0.79 -7.28
N ASP A 166 43.54 -1.97 -7.82
CA ASP A 166 44.40 -2.59 -8.79
C ASP A 166 43.59 -3.25 -9.92
N MET A 167 44.26 -3.97 -10.84
CA MET A 167 43.58 -4.60 -11.96
C MET A 167 42.50 -5.64 -11.58
N THR A 168 42.52 -6.14 -10.34
CA THR A 168 41.48 -7.10 -9.88
C THR A 168 40.14 -6.42 -9.59
N ASP A 169 40.15 -5.09 -9.41
CA ASP A 169 38.91 -4.28 -9.18
C ASP A 169 38.30 -3.78 -10.49
N ALA A 170 38.99 -3.99 -11.64
CA ALA A 170 38.61 -3.41 -12.92
C ALA A 170 37.19 -3.80 -13.32
N GLU A 171 36.86 -5.09 -13.27
CA GLU A 171 35.52 -5.58 -13.62
C GLU A 171 34.42 -4.94 -12.78
N SER A 172 34.62 -4.83 -11.46
CA SER A 172 33.64 -4.22 -10.55
C SER A 172 33.45 -2.72 -10.80
N ILE A 173 34.51 -1.99 -11.13
CA ILE A 173 34.45 -0.55 -11.42
C ILE A 173 33.75 -0.32 -12.77
N GLU A 174 34.09 -1.10 -13.80
CA GLU A 174 33.47 -1.02 -15.12
C GLU A 174 31.98 -1.38 -15.07
N GLU A 175 31.59 -2.38 -14.27
CA GLU A 175 30.19 -2.75 -14.04
C GLU A 175 29.43 -1.63 -13.34
N LEU A 176 30.03 -0.97 -12.34
CA LEU A 176 29.43 0.17 -11.68
C LEU A 176 29.29 1.38 -12.60
N GLN A 177 30.30 1.67 -13.42
CA GLN A 177 30.24 2.71 -14.44
C GLN A 177 29.05 2.44 -15.39
N LYS A 178 28.99 1.24 -15.95
CA LYS A 178 27.91 0.83 -16.85
C LYS A 178 26.55 0.92 -16.17
N THR A 179 26.42 0.45 -14.94
CA THR A 179 25.18 0.54 -14.16
C THR A 179 24.72 1.98 -14.01
N TYR A 180 25.63 2.91 -13.72
CA TYR A 180 25.31 4.33 -13.60
C TYR A 180 24.94 4.95 -14.96
N GLU A 181 25.61 4.58 -16.05
CA GLU A 181 25.31 5.07 -17.39
C GLU A 181 23.92 4.59 -17.86
N GLU A 182 23.53 3.35 -17.55
CA GLU A 182 22.23 2.76 -17.86
C GLU A 182 21.07 3.32 -17.01
N MET A 183 21.35 4.05 -15.93
CA MET A 183 20.33 4.74 -15.14
C MET A 183 19.70 5.87 -15.96
N ASN A 184 18.37 5.97 -15.91
CA ASN A 184 17.67 7.12 -16.46
C ASN A 184 17.86 8.37 -15.58
N GLU A 185 17.45 9.56 -16.08
CA GLU A 185 17.64 10.83 -15.37
C GLU A 185 16.93 10.87 -13.99
N TYR A 186 15.77 10.19 -13.88
CA TYR A 186 15.05 10.10 -12.62
C TYR A 186 15.79 9.23 -11.60
N GLU A 187 16.30 8.07 -12.01
CA GLU A 187 17.13 7.18 -11.16
C GLU A 187 18.43 7.87 -10.72
N LYS A 188 19.09 8.57 -11.64
CA LYS A 188 20.30 9.36 -11.34
C LYS A 188 20.06 10.47 -10.32
N SER A 189 18.84 11.02 -10.27
CA SER A 189 18.50 12.07 -9.29
C SER A 189 18.52 11.58 -7.84
N PHE A 190 18.47 10.27 -7.59
CA PHE A 190 18.59 9.66 -6.27
C PHE A 190 20.03 9.37 -5.86
N VAL A 191 21.00 9.50 -6.78
CA VAL A 191 22.41 9.32 -6.49
C VAL A 191 23.01 10.67 -6.14
N ALA A 192 23.53 10.82 -4.92
CA ALA A 192 24.12 12.06 -4.47
C ALA A 192 25.35 12.45 -5.32
N SER A 193 25.57 13.72 -5.55
CA SER A 193 26.68 14.24 -6.35
C SER A 193 28.05 13.82 -5.83
N GLU A 194 28.21 13.65 -4.52
CA GLU A 194 29.42 13.15 -3.87
C GLU A 194 29.72 11.71 -4.27
N VAL A 195 28.69 10.88 -4.42
CA VAL A 195 28.80 9.47 -4.86
C VAL A 195 29.23 9.41 -6.32
N VAL A 196 28.69 10.28 -7.17
CA VAL A 196 29.11 10.40 -8.57
C VAL A 196 30.56 10.85 -8.68
N ALA A 197 30.98 11.81 -7.87
CA ALA A 197 32.38 12.25 -7.82
C ALA A 197 33.31 11.12 -7.34
N GLU A 198 32.85 10.30 -6.39
CA GLU A 198 33.60 9.13 -5.91
C GLU A 198 33.74 8.07 -7.02
N LEU A 199 32.66 7.76 -7.75
CA LEU A 199 32.72 6.86 -8.92
C LEU A 199 33.76 7.37 -9.95
N ASN A 200 33.70 8.66 -10.30
CA ASN A 200 34.66 9.23 -11.25
C ASN A 200 36.10 9.14 -10.76
N ALA A 201 36.34 9.26 -9.46
CA ALA A 201 37.68 9.06 -8.89
C ALA A 201 38.16 7.61 -9.05
N TYR A 202 37.27 6.63 -8.90
CA TYR A 202 37.59 5.21 -9.15
C TYR A 202 37.88 4.97 -10.62
N ILE A 203 37.10 5.50 -11.55
CA ILE A 203 37.31 5.37 -13.01
C ILE A 203 38.67 5.95 -13.40
N ASN A 204 38.95 7.20 -13.00
CA ASN A 204 40.22 7.85 -13.31
C ASN A 204 41.43 7.06 -12.77
N ARG A 205 41.28 6.54 -11.54
CA ARG A 205 42.37 5.74 -10.95
C ARG A 205 42.54 4.41 -11.66
N LEU A 206 41.47 3.77 -12.10
CA LEU A 206 41.55 2.53 -12.90
C LEU A 206 42.25 2.78 -14.23
N GLU A 207 41.99 3.90 -14.90
CA GLU A 207 42.71 4.26 -16.14
C GLU A 207 44.21 4.44 -15.90
N GLU A 208 44.62 5.09 -14.79
CA GLU A 208 46.04 5.17 -14.42
C GLU A 208 46.66 3.78 -14.23
N VAL A 209 45.97 2.88 -13.54
CA VAL A 209 46.44 1.51 -13.30
C VAL A 209 46.55 0.72 -14.60
N LYS A 210 45.58 0.85 -15.53
CA LYS A 210 45.63 0.20 -16.87
C LYS A 210 46.82 0.73 -17.70
N LYS A 211 47.05 2.05 -17.72
CA LYS A 211 48.21 2.65 -18.40
C LYS A 211 49.55 2.17 -17.82
N ALA A 212 49.61 2.06 -16.49
CA ALA A 212 50.81 1.53 -15.83
C ALA A 212 51.06 0.04 -16.14
N ALA A 213 50.00 -0.75 -16.38
CA ALA A 213 50.07 -2.14 -16.75
C ALA A 213 50.34 -2.36 -18.25
N GLY A 214 50.48 -1.29 -19.05
CA GLY A 214 50.76 -1.38 -20.50
C GLY A 214 49.53 -1.81 -21.34
N MET A 215 48.33 -1.70 -20.80
CA MET A 215 47.08 -1.92 -21.54
C MET A 215 46.65 -0.57 -22.15
N GLU A 216 46.70 -0.44 -23.47
CA GLU A 216 46.19 0.70 -24.18
C GLU A 216 44.67 0.78 -23.98
N THR A 217 44.19 1.91 -23.43
CA THR A 217 42.77 2.25 -23.47
C THR A 217 42.39 2.49 -24.92
N LYS A 218 41.49 1.66 -25.50
CA LYS A 218 40.86 2.01 -26.77
C LYS A 218 40.03 3.27 -26.54
N GLU A 219 40.48 4.40 -27.12
CA GLU A 219 39.64 5.54 -27.40
C GLU A 219 38.69 5.12 -28.54
N GLU A 220 37.39 5.09 -28.25
CA GLU A 220 36.30 5.23 -29.23
C GLU A 220 35.61 6.57 -29.03
#